data_d748b52115e2fc9fccfe230c663ac0c9
#
_entry.id   d748b52115e2fc9fccfe230c663ac0c9
#
_cell.length_a   1.000
_cell.length_b   1.000
_cell.length_c   1.000
_cell.angle_alpha   90.00
_cell.angle_beta   90.00
_cell.angle_gamma   90.00
#
_symmetry.space_group_name_H-M   'P 1'
#
loop_
_entity.id
_entity.type
_entity.pdbx_description
1 polymer ?
#
loop_
_entity_poly.entity_id
_entity_poly.type
_entity_poly.pdbx_seq_one_letter_code
_entity_poly.pdbx_strand_id
1 'polypeptide(L)'
;MPLSATERLKQAERGAILSIGTYIFLSAIKLIVGKLFNSEALFADGWNNFTDVISSVLVLVGLRVSQKPSDENHPYGHWKFETIASLATSFIMFFIGIEVIRNAFQAFLNPVTEAPSLISSIVGFFSGVIMIGVYLYNKNLAARIQSLGLKATAKDNLSDAMTSFLTALAVLFASLGLHWLDNIMAFVVGLLIVRTAVEVFNESAFQLTDGFDQTELDKYIPVILRHPEVKDICEIKARRYGSNVYIDLTVCMDKDLSVYKSHQITEFIEIELYDEFAISFIDIHVEPYQF
;
A
#
# COMPACT_ATOMS: atom_id res chain seq x y z
N MET A 1 29.15 -11.30 -4.80
CA MET A 1 29.15 -10.34 -3.70
C MET A 1 27.68 -10.00 -3.38
N PRO A 2 27.25 -9.94 -2.14
CA PRO A 2 25.93 -9.45 -1.78
C PRO A 2 25.82 -7.97 -2.17
N LEU A 3 24.67 -7.59 -2.74
CA LEU A 3 24.40 -6.21 -3.13
C LEU A 3 24.40 -5.29 -1.89
N SER A 4 24.98 -4.09 -2.02
CA SER A 4 24.90 -3.08 -0.97
C SER A 4 23.43 -2.62 -0.76
N ALA A 5 23.10 -2.08 0.43
CA ALA A 5 21.77 -1.55 0.71
C ALA A 5 21.32 -0.51 -0.33
N THR A 6 22.24 0.37 -0.73
CA THR A 6 21.99 1.40 -1.77
C THR A 6 21.71 0.80 -3.14
N GLU A 7 22.39 -0.28 -3.52
CA GLU A 7 22.16 -0.98 -4.79
C GLU A 7 20.81 -1.70 -4.80
N ARG A 8 20.41 -2.30 -3.66
CA ARG A 8 19.08 -2.91 -3.51
C ARG A 8 17.97 -1.87 -3.66
N LEU A 9 18.09 -0.71 -3.03
CA LEU A 9 17.13 0.39 -3.16
C LEU A 9 17.01 0.88 -4.60
N LYS A 10 18.13 1.10 -5.29
CA LYS A 10 18.10 1.51 -6.71
C LYS A 10 17.46 0.46 -7.62
N GLN A 11 17.63 -0.83 -7.33
CA GLN A 11 16.98 -1.89 -8.09
C GLN A 11 15.48 -1.96 -7.79
N ALA A 12 15.05 -1.78 -6.52
CA ALA A 12 13.63 -1.70 -6.17
C ALA A 12 12.95 -0.50 -6.87
N GLU A 13 13.60 0.65 -6.91
CA GLU A 13 13.13 1.84 -7.62
C GLU A 13 12.90 1.58 -9.12
N ARG A 14 13.81 0.85 -9.78
CA ARG A 14 13.63 0.45 -11.20
C ARG A 14 12.37 -0.39 -11.42
N GLY A 15 12.08 -1.32 -10.51
CA GLY A 15 10.86 -2.14 -10.57
C GLY A 15 9.59 -1.29 -10.41
N ALA A 16 9.60 -0.35 -9.47
CA ALA A 16 8.49 0.58 -9.27
C ALA A 16 8.28 1.51 -10.49
N ILE A 17 9.34 2.09 -11.04
CA ILE A 17 9.28 2.94 -12.24
C ILE A 17 8.74 2.17 -13.45
N LEU A 18 9.14 0.90 -13.63
CA LEU A 18 8.61 0.05 -14.68
C LEU A 18 7.10 -0.16 -14.53
N SER A 19 6.61 -0.43 -13.31
CA SER A 19 5.19 -0.58 -13.04
C SER A 19 4.43 0.70 -13.34
N ILE A 20 4.88 1.86 -12.84
CA ILE A 20 4.24 3.16 -13.09
C ILE A 20 4.19 3.47 -14.60
N GLY A 21 5.30 3.30 -15.30
CA GLY A 21 5.33 3.52 -16.75
C GLY A 21 4.37 2.61 -17.51
N THR A 22 4.25 1.34 -17.10
CA THR A 22 3.31 0.39 -17.66
C THR A 22 1.87 0.79 -17.36
N TYR A 23 1.55 1.20 -16.12
CA TYR A 23 0.22 1.68 -15.75
C TYR A 23 -0.20 2.90 -16.57
N ILE A 24 0.67 3.89 -16.74
CA ILE A 24 0.39 5.08 -17.58
C ILE A 24 0.07 4.64 -19.02
N PHE A 25 0.90 3.77 -19.59
CA PHE A 25 0.71 3.30 -20.96
C PHE A 25 -0.58 2.49 -21.13
N LEU A 26 -0.83 1.52 -20.26
CA LEU A 26 -2.01 0.66 -20.33
C LEU A 26 -3.29 1.42 -20.01
N SER A 27 -3.28 2.32 -19.03
CA SER A 27 -4.41 3.18 -18.72
C SER A 27 -4.80 4.02 -19.95
N ALA A 28 -3.86 4.71 -20.58
CA ALA A 28 -4.15 5.53 -21.75
C ALA A 28 -4.76 4.70 -22.90
N ILE A 29 -4.19 3.54 -23.22
CA ILE A 29 -4.70 2.67 -24.29
C ILE A 29 -6.09 2.14 -23.94
N LYS A 30 -6.30 1.62 -22.72
CA LYS A 30 -7.59 1.04 -22.30
C LYS A 30 -8.70 2.10 -22.28
N LEU A 31 -8.42 3.30 -21.77
CA LEU A 31 -9.40 4.41 -21.76
C LEU A 31 -9.78 4.83 -23.16
N ILE A 32 -8.79 5.02 -24.06
CA ILE A 32 -9.05 5.41 -25.45
C ILE A 32 -9.82 4.32 -26.20
N VAL A 33 -9.34 3.09 -26.14
CA VAL A 33 -9.96 1.96 -26.87
C VAL A 33 -11.31 1.61 -26.29
N GLY A 34 -11.47 1.55 -24.97
CA GLY A 34 -12.75 1.31 -24.31
C GLY A 34 -13.81 2.32 -24.74
N LYS A 35 -13.45 3.60 -24.80
CA LYS A 35 -14.37 4.66 -25.24
C LYS A 35 -14.69 4.61 -26.74
N LEU A 36 -13.68 4.40 -27.59
CA LEU A 36 -13.87 4.37 -29.06
C LEU A 36 -14.63 3.14 -29.55
N PHE A 37 -14.52 2.02 -28.84
CA PHE A 37 -15.10 0.75 -29.25
C PHE A 37 -16.23 0.26 -28.32
N ASN A 38 -16.84 1.20 -27.57
CA ASN A 38 -18.04 0.98 -26.74
C ASN A 38 -17.92 -0.18 -25.73
N SER A 39 -16.76 -0.34 -25.07
CA SER A 39 -16.57 -1.32 -23.99
C SER A 39 -16.45 -0.61 -22.65
N GLU A 40 -17.51 -0.68 -21.85
CA GLU A 40 -17.54 -0.13 -20.49
C GLU A 40 -16.58 -0.91 -19.55
N ALA A 41 -16.45 -2.23 -19.74
CA ALA A 41 -15.52 -3.04 -18.95
C ALA A 41 -14.07 -2.66 -19.20
N LEU A 42 -13.64 -2.49 -20.47
CA LEU A 42 -12.27 -2.08 -20.79
C LEU A 42 -12.01 -0.64 -20.32
N PHE A 43 -13.00 0.23 -20.43
CA PHE A 43 -12.92 1.61 -19.93
C PHE A 43 -12.77 1.65 -18.41
N ALA A 44 -13.55 0.83 -17.69
CA ALA A 44 -13.43 0.69 -16.23
C ALA A 44 -12.05 0.14 -15.80
N ASP A 45 -11.55 -0.89 -16.51
CA ASP A 45 -10.20 -1.43 -16.28
C ASP A 45 -9.09 -0.39 -16.56
N GLY A 46 -9.31 0.49 -17.55
CA GLY A 46 -8.45 1.66 -17.80
C GLY A 46 -8.44 2.64 -16.63
N TRP A 47 -9.58 2.90 -16.03
CA TRP A 47 -9.70 3.73 -14.82
C TRP A 47 -9.03 3.08 -13.62
N ASN A 48 -9.14 1.75 -13.45
CA ASN A 48 -8.41 1.03 -12.40
C ASN A 48 -6.91 1.32 -12.49
N ASN A 49 -6.29 1.08 -13.66
CA ASN A 49 -4.86 1.37 -13.84
C ASN A 49 -4.53 2.87 -13.67
N PHE A 50 -5.45 3.78 -13.97
CA PHE A 50 -5.24 5.21 -13.74
C PHE A 50 -5.25 5.56 -12.24
N THR A 51 -6.08 4.90 -11.42
CA THR A 51 -6.03 5.07 -9.96
C THR A 51 -4.69 4.64 -9.39
N ASP A 52 -4.08 3.58 -9.94
CA ASP A 52 -2.76 3.10 -9.50
C ASP A 52 -1.65 4.12 -9.83
N VAL A 53 -1.76 4.81 -10.98
CA VAL A 53 -0.86 5.93 -11.31
C VAL A 53 -1.01 7.07 -10.31
N ILE A 54 -2.26 7.51 -10.03
CA ILE A 54 -2.52 8.59 -9.07
C ILE A 54 -1.99 8.23 -7.69
N SER A 55 -2.30 7.01 -7.22
CA SER A 55 -1.83 6.48 -5.95
C SER A 55 -0.31 6.55 -5.85
N SER A 56 0.38 6.01 -6.86
CA SER A 56 1.85 5.99 -6.90
C SER A 56 2.46 7.40 -6.88
N VAL A 57 1.88 8.35 -7.61
CA VAL A 57 2.37 9.74 -7.66
C VAL A 57 2.16 10.45 -6.32
N LEU A 58 0.97 10.31 -5.71
CA LEU A 58 0.66 10.95 -4.43
C LEU A 58 1.51 10.37 -3.29
N VAL A 59 1.71 9.05 -3.26
CA VAL A 59 2.61 8.39 -2.30
C VAL A 59 4.04 8.89 -2.48
N LEU A 60 4.54 9.02 -3.71
CA LEU A 60 5.88 9.58 -3.96
C LEU A 60 6.01 11.03 -3.47
N VAL A 61 4.99 11.86 -3.67
CA VAL A 61 4.96 13.24 -3.14
C VAL A 61 4.94 13.22 -1.61
N GLY A 62 4.08 12.40 -1.01
CA GLY A 62 4.01 12.22 0.43
C GLY A 62 5.35 11.80 1.03
N LEU A 63 6.01 10.79 0.44
CA LEU A 63 7.34 10.32 0.83
C LEU A 63 8.42 11.41 0.71
N ARG A 64 8.39 12.24 -0.33
CA ARG A 64 9.35 13.37 -0.46
C ARG A 64 9.15 14.43 0.61
N VAL A 65 7.91 14.72 0.96
CA VAL A 65 7.60 15.67 2.03
C VAL A 65 7.96 15.09 3.39
N SER A 66 7.68 13.81 3.61
CA SER A 66 7.97 13.12 4.88
C SER A 66 9.47 13.04 5.21
N GLN A 67 10.33 13.09 4.18
CA GLN A 67 11.80 13.11 4.38
C GLN A 67 12.36 14.45 4.88
N LYS A 68 11.54 15.51 4.97
CA LYS A 68 12.00 16.76 5.56
C LYS A 68 12.27 16.55 7.06
N PRO A 69 13.42 17.07 7.55
CA PRO A 69 13.74 16.96 8.98
C PRO A 69 12.72 17.71 9.85
N SER A 70 12.78 17.47 11.14
CA SER A 70 12.01 18.24 12.13
C SER A 70 12.35 19.72 12.04
N ASP A 71 11.34 20.57 12.23
CA ASP A 71 11.45 22.03 12.29
C ASP A 71 10.68 22.57 13.51
N GLU A 72 10.66 23.88 13.70
CA GLU A 72 9.98 24.52 14.83
C GLU A 72 8.48 24.21 14.91
N ASN A 73 7.83 24.03 13.76
CA ASN A 73 6.39 23.73 13.69
C ASN A 73 6.08 22.23 13.71
N HIS A 74 7.06 21.40 13.34
CA HIS A 74 6.94 19.94 13.28
C HIS A 74 8.09 19.26 14.07
N PRO A 75 8.08 19.30 15.42
CA PRO A 75 9.16 18.77 16.25
C PRO A 75 9.40 17.26 16.05
N TYR A 76 8.35 16.50 15.73
CA TYR A 76 8.44 15.07 15.41
C TYR A 76 8.76 14.78 13.93
N GLY A 77 9.07 15.80 13.12
CA GLY A 77 9.30 15.67 11.68
C GLY A 77 8.01 15.61 10.86
N HIS A 78 8.17 15.34 9.57
CA HIS A 78 7.08 15.41 8.59
C HIS A 78 6.53 14.03 8.18
N TRP A 79 6.84 12.98 8.93
CA TRP A 79 6.56 11.58 8.57
C TRP A 79 5.08 11.27 8.28
N LYS A 80 4.15 11.92 9.00
CA LYS A 80 2.69 11.73 8.80
C LYS A 80 2.18 12.23 7.43
N PHE A 81 2.98 13.00 6.66
CA PHE A 81 2.60 13.41 5.30
C PHE A 81 2.46 12.22 4.33
N GLU A 82 3.18 11.13 4.55
CA GLU A 82 2.99 9.88 3.81
C GLU A 82 1.56 9.33 4.01
N THR A 83 1.12 9.24 5.26
CA THR A 83 -0.23 8.76 5.60
C THR A 83 -1.33 9.71 5.13
N ILE A 84 -1.10 11.03 5.19
CA ILE A 84 -2.02 12.05 4.64
C ILE A 84 -2.15 11.91 3.13
N ALA A 85 -1.05 11.66 2.41
CA ALA A 85 -1.08 11.44 0.97
C ALA A 85 -1.88 10.18 0.61
N SER A 86 -1.70 9.09 1.36
CA SER A 86 -2.49 7.85 1.20
C SER A 86 -3.98 8.10 1.47
N LEU A 87 -4.32 8.86 2.51
CA LEU A 87 -5.70 9.25 2.80
C LEU A 87 -6.31 10.08 1.66
N ALA A 88 -5.58 11.06 1.12
CA ALA A 88 -6.04 11.86 -0.01
C ALA A 88 -6.26 10.99 -1.26
N THR A 89 -5.37 10.02 -1.50
CA THR A 89 -5.50 9.04 -2.58
C THR A 89 -6.80 8.25 -2.44
N SER A 90 -7.14 7.77 -1.25
CA SER A 90 -8.35 6.99 -1.02
C SER A 90 -9.63 7.73 -1.41
N PHE A 91 -9.72 9.04 -1.14
CA PHE A 91 -10.86 9.85 -1.58
C PHE A 91 -10.95 9.93 -3.11
N ILE A 92 -9.82 10.15 -3.80
CA ILE A 92 -9.80 10.22 -5.27
C ILE A 92 -10.24 8.88 -5.85
N MET A 93 -9.70 7.77 -5.36
CA MET A 93 -10.07 6.43 -5.80
C MET A 93 -11.56 6.14 -5.55
N PHE A 94 -12.10 6.54 -4.39
CA PHE A 94 -13.51 6.37 -4.07
C PHE A 94 -14.42 7.09 -5.08
N PHE A 95 -14.13 8.36 -5.39
CA PHE A 95 -14.92 9.12 -6.36
C PHE A 95 -14.83 8.52 -7.76
N ILE A 96 -13.65 8.07 -8.20
CA ILE A 96 -13.47 7.40 -9.49
C ILE A 96 -14.28 6.08 -9.51
N GLY A 97 -14.20 5.27 -8.46
CA GLY A 97 -14.94 4.02 -8.37
C GLY A 97 -16.46 4.22 -8.43
N ILE A 98 -16.99 5.22 -7.72
CA ILE A 98 -18.42 5.58 -7.78
C ILE A 98 -18.81 6.03 -9.20
N GLU A 99 -17.97 6.81 -9.88
CA GLU A 99 -18.23 7.25 -11.24
C GLU A 99 -18.27 6.07 -12.23
N VAL A 100 -17.32 5.12 -12.08
CA VAL A 100 -17.29 3.88 -12.87
C VAL A 100 -18.58 3.06 -12.65
N ILE A 101 -18.99 2.88 -11.38
CA ILE A 101 -20.24 2.17 -11.03
C ILE A 101 -21.45 2.88 -11.64
N ARG A 102 -21.53 4.20 -11.55
CA ARG A 102 -22.62 5.00 -12.12
C ARG A 102 -22.71 4.81 -13.63
N ASN A 103 -21.57 4.88 -14.33
CA ASN A 103 -21.53 4.72 -15.79
C ASN A 103 -21.94 3.29 -16.19
N ALA A 104 -21.44 2.26 -15.51
CA ALA A 104 -21.85 0.88 -15.75
C ALA A 104 -23.35 0.66 -15.52
N PHE A 105 -23.92 1.27 -14.47
CA PHE A 105 -25.34 1.20 -14.18
C PHE A 105 -26.17 1.93 -15.23
N GLN A 106 -25.73 3.11 -15.70
CA GLN A 106 -26.40 3.84 -16.79
C GLN A 106 -26.37 3.05 -18.10
N ALA A 107 -25.25 2.41 -18.43
CA ALA A 107 -25.13 1.55 -19.60
C ALA A 107 -26.03 0.32 -19.50
N PHE A 108 -26.30 -0.19 -18.31
CA PHE A 108 -27.27 -1.27 -18.09
C PHE A 108 -28.71 -0.82 -18.30
N LEU A 109 -29.08 0.39 -17.83
CA LEU A 109 -30.43 0.94 -18.00
C LEU A 109 -30.71 1.38 -19.44
N ASN A 110 -29.71 1.88 -20.17
CA ASN A 110 -29.78 2.37 -21.51
C ASN A 110 -28.80 1.59 -22.39
N PRO A 111 -29.06 0.31 -22.66
CA PRO A 111 -28.14 -0.52 -23.40
C PRO A 111 -27.87 0.08 -24.79
N VAL A 112 -26.59 0.32 -25.08
CA VAL A 112 -26.13 0.69 -26.40
C VAL A 112 -26.39 -0.52 -27.31
N THR A 113 -27.03 -0.30 -28.45
CA THR A 113 -27.37 -1.36 -29.40
C THR A 113 -26.14 -1.95 -30.11
N GLU A 114 -25.01 -1.26 -30.05
CA GLU A 114 -23.75 -1.70 -30.64
C GLU A 114 -22.95 -2.57 -29.65
N ALA A 115 -22.65 -3.79 -30.10
CA ALA A 115 -21.77 -4.69 -29.34
C ALA A 115 -20.36 -4.09 -29.20
N PRO A 116 -19.69 -4.28 -28.05
CA PRO A 116 -18.31 -3.88 -27.93
C PRO A 116 -17.45 -4.62 -28.98
N SER A 117 -16.50 -3.90 -29.56
CA SER A 117 -15.64 -4.47 -30.60
C SER A 117 -14.69 -5.53 -30.02
N LEU A 118 -14.42 -6.56 -30.80
CA LEU A 118 -13.39 -7.57 -30.50
C LEU A 118 -12.01 -6.93 -30.22
N ILE A 119 -11.76 -5.75 -30.78
CA ILE A 119 -10.52 -4.98 -30.53
C ILE A 119 -10.35 -4.70 -29.02
N SER A 120 -11.44 -4.37 -28.32
CA SER A 120 -11.40 -4.12 -26.87
C SER A 120 -10.98 -5.38 -26.09
N SER A 121 -11.47 -6.55 -26.48
CA SER A 121 -11.04 -7.83 -25.87
C SER A 121 -9.56 -8.12 -26.13
N ILE A 122 -9.09 -7.88 -27.37
CA ILE A 122 -7.68 -8.06 -27.73
C ILE A 122 -6.78 -7.13 -26.88
N VAL A 123 -7.15 -5.87 -26.75
CA VAL A 123 -6.39 -4.90 -25.94
C VAL A 123 -6.38 -5.31 -24.47
N GLY A 124 -7.50 -5.73 -23.89
CA GLY A 124 -7.57 -6.25 -22.53
C GLY A 124 -6.67 -7.47 -22.34
N PHE A 125 -6.70 -8.43 -23.26
CA PHE A 125 -5.86 -9.63 -23.20
C PHE A 125 -4.37 -9.28 -23.26
N PHE A 126 -3.93 -8.46 -24.22
CA PHE A 126 -2.52 -8.04 -24.29
C PHE A 126 -2.10 -7.20 -23.10
N SER A 127 -2.99 -6.39 -22.52
CA SER A 127 -2.73 -5.69 -21.26
C SER A 127 -2.43 -6.66 -20.11
N GLY A 128 -3.25 -7.72 -19.99
CA GLY A 128 -3.00 -8.80 -19.02
C GLY A 128 -1.64 -9.49 -19.24
N VAL A 129 -1.29 -9.78 -20.49
CA VAL A 129 0.02 -10.39 -20.83
C VAL A 129 1.18 -9.46 -20.45
N ILE A 130 1.08 -8.17 -20.76
CA ILE A 130 2.10 -7.18 -20.37
C ILE A 130 2.24 -7.12 -18.85
N MET A 131 1.12 -7.07 -18.10
CA MET A 131 1.12 -7.03 -16.63
C MET A 131 1.70 -8.32 -16.03
N ILE A 132 1.46 -9.50 -16.63
CA ILE A 132 2.16 -10.74 -16.23
C ILE A 132 3.68 -10.61 -16.43
N GLY A 133 4.12 -10.00 -17.52
CA GLY A 133 5.55 -9.73 -17.75
C GLY A 133 6.15 -8.84 -16.65
N VAL A 134 5.47 -7.76 -16.29
CA VAL A 134 5.88 -6.86 -15.20
C VAL A 134 5.86 -7.57 -13.85
N TYR A 135 4.80 -8.35 -13.56
CA TYR A 135 4.74 -9.20 -12.37
C TYR A 135 5.94 -10.13 -12.25
N LEU A 136 6.25 -10.90 -13.30
CA LEU A 136 7.37 -11.85 -13.27
C LEU A 136 8.71 -11.15 -13.09
N TYR A 137 8.91 -10.01 -13.74
CA TYR A 137 10.10 -9.18 -13.54
C TYR A 137 10.23 -8.71 -12.10
N ASN A 138 9.18 -8.06 -11.55
CA ASN A 138 9.18 -7.55 -10.19
C ASN A 138 9.28 -8.66 -9.14
N LYS A 139 8.61 -9.80 -9.33
CA LYS A 139 8.70 -10.96 -8.45
C LYS A 139 10.12 -11.50 -8.35
N ASN A 140 10.78 -11.68 -9.50
CA ASN A 140 12.15 -12.20 -9.55
C ASN A 140 13.14 -11.19 -8.95
N LEU A 141 12.94 -9.90 -9.23
CA LEU A 141 13.76 -8.83 -8.68
C LEU A 141 13.58 -8.72 -7.16
N ALA A 142 12.32 -8.73 -6.66
CA ALA A 142 12.01 -8.71 -5.24
C ALA A 142 12.65 -9.86 -4.46
N ALA A 143 12.61 -11.08 -5.02
CA ALA A 143 13.26 -12.25 -4.42
C ALA A 143 14.79 -12.10 -4.37
N ARG A 144 15.40 -11.54 -5.43
CA ARG A 144 16.84 -11.33 -5.52
C ARG A 144 17.36 -10.28 -4.53
N ILE A 145 16.62 -9.18 -4.33
CA ILE A 145 17.01 -8.08 -3.44
C ILE A 145 16.37 -8.17 -2.04
N GLN A 146 15.53 -9.18 -1.80
CA GLN A 146 14.78 -9.39 -0.57
C GLN A 146 13.92 -8.16 -0.17
N SER A 147 13.31 -7.48 -1.14
CA SER A 147 12.47 -6.31 -0.92
C SER A 147 11.00 -6.71 -0.72
N LEU A 148 10.46 -6.46 0.47
CA LEU A 148 9.04 -6.68 0.78
C LEU A 148 8.14 -5.71 0.01
N GLY A 149 8.52 -4.45 -0.14
CA GLY A 149 7.77 -3.46 -0.90
C GLY A 149 7.63 -3.85 -2.38
N LEU A 150 8.74 -4.26 -3.04
CA LEU A 150 8.68 -4.71 -4.43
C LEU A 150 7.90 -6.03 -4.59
N LYS A 151 7.91 -6.89 -3.55
CA LYS A 151 7.07 -8.11 -3.51
C LYS A 151 5.58 -7.77 -3.45
N ALA A 152 5.19 -6.74 -2.69
CA ALA A 152 3.82 -6.22 -2.66
C ALA A 152 3.43 -5.68 -4.04
N THR A 153 4.24 -4.78 -4.63
CA THR A 153 4.02 -4.26 -5.99
C THR A 153 3.86 -5.39 -7.03
N ALA A 154 4.64 -6.47 -6.92
CA ALA A 154 4.48 -7.61 -7.81
C ALA A 154 3.12 -8.29 -7.63
N LYS A 155 2.61 -8.43 -6.40
CA LYS A 155 1.26 -8.99 -6.17
C LYS A 155 0.17 -8.11 -6.77
N ASP A 156 0.29 -6.79 -6.67
CA ASP A 156 -0.64 -5.84 -7.27
C ASP A 156 -0.63 -5.99 -8.80
N ASN A 157 0.56 -6.04 -9.43
CA ASN A 157 0.68 -6.29 -10.87
C ASN A 157 0.01 -7.61 -11.31
N LEU A 158 0.06 -8.66 -10.49
CA LEU A 158 -0.64 -9.91 -10.75
C LEU A 158 -2.17 -9.74 -10.66
N SER A 159 -2.66 -9.04 -9.65
CA SER A 159 -4.09 -8.73 -9.48
C SER A 159 -4.63 -7.99 -10.70
N ASP A 160 -3.93 -6.97 -11.17
CA ASP A 160 -4.28 -6.17 -12.35
C ASP A 160 -4.24 -6.99 -13.65
N ALA A 161 -3.27 -7.91 -13.78
CA ALA A 161 -3.24 -8.85 -14.89
C ALA A 161 -4.48 -9.73 -14.92
N MET A 162 -4.90 -10.26 -13.76
CA MET A 162 -6.11 -11.10 -13.65
C MET A 162 -7.37 -10.31 -13.96
N THR A 163 -7.48 -9.08 -13.46
CA THR A 163 -8.59 -8.16 -13.78
C THR A 163 -8.66 -7.91 -15.29
N SER A 164 -7.54 -7.63 -15.95
CA SER A 164 -7.48 -7.38 -17.39
C SER A 164 -7.86 -8.62 -18.20
N PHE A 165 -7.49 -9.83 -17.79
CA PHE A 165 -7.93 -11.06 -18.44
C PHE A 165 -9.43 -11.31 -18.27
N LEU A 166 -9.99 -11.08 -17.08
CA LEU A 166 -11.41 -11.20 -16.81
C LEU A 166 -12.21 -10.18 -17.65
N THR A 167 -11.72 -8.94 -17.72
CA THR A 167 -12.28 -7.89 -18.59
C THR A 167 -12.25 -8.31 -20.06
N ALA A 168 -11.10 -8.80 -20.55
CA ALA A 168 -10.98 -9.26 -21.93
C ALA A 168 -11.97 -10.39 -22.24
N LEU A 169 -12.16 -11.33 -21.33
CA LEU A 169 -13.10 -12.44 -21.47
C LEU A 169 -14.55 -11.94 -21.49
N ALA A 170 -14.92 -11.02 -20.59
CA ALA A 170 -16.26 -10.42 -20.57
C ALA A 170 -16.59 -9.68 -21.88
N VAL A 171 -15.62 -8.87 -22.37
CA VAL A 171 -15.76 -8.15 -23.66
C VAL A 171 -15.87 -9.12 -24.84
N LEU A 172 -15.10 -10.22 -24.83
CA LEU A 172 -15.19 -11.26 -25.85
C LEU A 172 -16.59 -11.86 -25.89
N PHE A 173 -17.16 -12.26 -24.77
CA PHE A 173 -18.51 -12.80 -24.73
C PHE A 173 -19.58 -11.76 -25.09
N ALA A 174 -19.36 -10.50 -24.68
CA ALA A 174 -20.23 -9.40 -25.05
C ALA A 174 -20.24 -9.18 -26.56
N SER A 175 -19.09 -9.28 -27.25
CA SER A 175 -19.01 -9.17 -28.72
C SER A 175 -19.68 -10.34 -29.46
N LEU A 176 -19.87 -11.49 -28.77
CA LEU A 176 -20.60 -12.66 -29.28
C LEU A 176 -22.11 -12.62 -28.99
N GLY A 177 -22.64 -11.52 -28.46
CA GLY A 177 -24.08 -11.32 -28.24
C GLY A 177 -24.52 -11.29 -26.77
N LEU A 178 -23.62 -11.54 -25.82
CA LEU A 178 -23.89 -11.46 -24.38
C LEU A 178 -23.54 -10.07 -23.85
N HIS A 179 -24.09 -9.01 -24.40
CA HIS A 179 -23.74 -7.60 -24.17
C HIS A 179 -23.79 -7.20 -22.69
N TRP A 180 -24.67 -7.80 -21.92
CA TRP A 180 -24.79 -7.54 -20.47
C TRP A 180 -23.54 -7.90 -19.64
N LEU A 181 -22.66 -8.79 -20.15
CA LEU A 181 -21.43 -9.19 -19.46
C LEU A 181 -20.41 -8.06 -19.37
N ASP A 182 -20.31 -7.21 -20.43
CA ASP A 182 -19.43 -6.03 -20.41
C ASP A 182 -19.83 -5.07 -19.28
N ASN A 183 -21.12 -4.77 -19.17
CA ASN A 183 -21.66 -3.87 -18.15
C ASN A 183 -21.50 -4.45 -16.72
N ILE A 184 -21.72 -5.78 -16.56
CA ILE A 184 -21.49 -6.44 -15.26
C ILE A 184 -20.02 -6.38 -14.89
N MET A 185 -19.11 -6.64 -15.83
CA MET A 185 -17.69 -6.57 -15.54
C MET A 185 -17.23 -5.15 -15.18
N ALA A 186 -17.74 -4.13 -15.89
CA ALA A 186 -17.51 -2.73 -15.54
C ALA A 186 -17.97 -2.41 -14.11
N PHE A 187 -19.16 -2.89 -13.73
CA PHE A 187 -19.70 -2.74 -12.38
C PHE A 187 -18.81 -3.44 -11.33
N VAL A 188 -18.36 -4.66 -11.60
CA VAL A 188 -17.46 -5.42 -10.72
C VAL A 188 -16.12 -4.68 -10.53
N VAL A 189 -15.52 -4.18 -11.62
CA VAL A 189 -14.27 -3.39 -11.55
C VAL A 189 -14.49 -2.13 -10.71
N GLY A 190 -15.60 -1.41 -10.91
CA GLY A 190 -15.94 -0.24 -10.09
C GLY A 190 -16.06 -0.57 -8.60
N LEU A 191 -16.67 -1.71 -8.24
CA LEU A 191 -16.73 -2.19 -6.85
C LEU A 191 -15.36 -2.52 -6.29
N LEU A 192 -14.47 -3.11 -7.09
CA LEU A 192 -13.09 -3.38 -6.66
C LEU A 192 -12.34 -2.08 -6.36
N ILE A 193 -12.48 -1.05 -7.21
CA ILE A 193 -11.87 0.27 -6.97
C ILE A 193 -12.39 0.87 -5.66
N VAL A 194 -13.72 0.87 -5.43
CA VAL A 194 -14.32 1.39 -4.19
C VAL A 194 -13.83 0.60 -2.96
N ARG A 195 -13.77 -0.73 -3.07
CA ARG A 195 -13.27 -1.58 -1.99
C ARG A 195 -11.83 -1.22 -1.62
N THR A 196 -10.93 -1.13 -2.60
CA THR A 196 -9.53 -0.73 -2.38
C THR A 196 -9.44 0.67 -1.76
N ALA A 197 -10.26 1.62 -2.23
CA ALA A 197 -10.33 2.96 -1.65
C ALA A 197 -10.71 2.92 -0.16
N VAL A 198 -11.69 2.11 0.22
CA VAL A 198 -12.12 1.94 1.63
C VAL A 198 -11.02 1.26 2.46
N GLU A 199 -10.32 0.27 1.92
CA GLU A 199 -9.20 -0.39 2.60
C GLU A 199 -8.07 0.62 2.88
N VAL A 200 -7.66 1.42 1.88
CA VAL A 200 -6.63 2.47 2.03
C VAL A 200 -7.08 3.57 3.00
N PHE A 201 -8.37 3.97 2.94
CA PHE A 201 -8.94 4.93 3.89
C PHE A 201 -8.85 4.43 5.32
N ASN A 202 -9.31 3.19 5.58
CA ASN A 202 -9.32 2.62 6.92
C ASN A 202 -7.91 2.47 7.49
N GLU A 203 -6.95 2.02 6.69
CA GLU A 203 -5.54 1.92 7.10
C GLU A 203 -4.96 3.29 7.43
N SER A 204 -5.18 4.29 6.56
CA SER A 204 -4.69 5.65 6.79
C SER A 204 -5.35 6.28 8.03
N ALA A 205 -6.66 6.12 8.20
CA ALA A 205 -7.39 6.62 9.37
C ALA A 205 -6.90 5.95 10.66
N PHE A 206 -6.69 4.63 10.64
CA PHE A 206 -6.15 3.88 11.77
C PHE A 206 -4.77 4.41 12.20
N GLN A 207 -3.86 4.65 11.25
CA GLN A 207 -2.54 5.22 11.54
C GLN A 207 -2.61 6.68 12.03
N LEU A 208 -3.50 7.51 11.46
CA LEU A 208 -3.66 8.91 11.88
C LEU A 208 -4.27 9.06 13.27
N THR A 209 -5.05 8.08 13.70
CA THR A 209 -5.65 8.00 15.05
C THR A 209 -4.77 7.25 16.05
N ASP A 210 -3.48 7.10 15.74
CA ASP A 210 -2.48 6.42 16.57
C ASP A 210 -2.79 4.93 16.82
N GLY A 211 -3.55 4.29 15.91
CA GLY A 211 -3.77 2.85 15.93
C GLY A 211 -2.48 2.07 15.65
N PHE A 212 -2.32 0.94 16.35
CA PHE A 212 -1.19 0.02 16.17
C PHE A 212 -1.65 -1.43 16.25
N ASP A 213 -1.01 -2.31 15.47
CA ASP A 213 -1.35 -3.73 15.46
C ASP A 213 -0.82 -4.43 16.73
N GLN A 214 -1.73 -4.97 17.54
CA GLN A 214 -1.37 -5.68 18.76
C GLN A 214 -0.47 -6.88 18.50
N THR A 215 -0.64 -7.58 17.37
CA THR A 215 0.20 -8.73 17.02
C THR A 215 1.64 -8.34 16.69
N GLU A 216 1.86 -7.11 16.26
CA GLU A 216 3.18 -6.53 16.06
C GLU A 216 3.77 -6.09 17.40
N LEU A 217 2.99 -5.42 18.25
CA LEU A 217 3.39 -4.99 19.60
C LEU A 217 3.86 -6.18 20.46
N ASP A 218 3.14 -7.29 20.38
CA ASP A 218 3.45 -8.51 21.14
C ASP A 218 4.83 -9.11 20.80
N LYS A 219 5.41 -8.76 19.65
CA LYS A 219 6.78 -9.20 19.28
C LYS A 219 7.88 -8.44 20.02
N TYR A 220 7.60 -7.23 20.51
CA TYR A 220 8.57 -6.41 21.21
C TYR A 220 8.71 -6.83 22.68
N ILE A 221 7.63 -7.32 23.29
CA ILE A 221 7.57 -7.72 24.70
C ILE A 221 8.68 -8.72 25.10
N PRO A 222 8.93 -9.82 24.35
CA PRO A 222 9.96 -10.77 24.70
C PRO A 222 11.38 -10.19 24.70
N VAL A 223 11.64 -9.18 23.86
CA VAL A 223 12.95 -8.50 23.79
C VAL A 223 13.15 -7.66 25.04
N ILE A 224 12.16 -6.88 25.43
CA ILE A 224 12.19 -6.03 26.61
C ILE A 224 12.38 -6.87 27.89
N LEU A 225 11.70 -8.01 28.00
CA LEU A 225 11.76 -8.91 29.15
C LEU A 225 13.02 -9.81 29.19
N ARG A 226 13.95 -9.72 28.23
CA ARG A 226 15.25 -10.41 28.31
C ARG A 226 16.15 -9.87 29.43
N HIS A 227 15.92 -8.62 29.81
CA HIS A 227 16.71 -7.97 30.88
C HIS A 227 16.18 -8.35 32.27
N PRO A 228 16.94 -9.09 33.09
CA PRO A 228 16.44 -9.62 34.37
C PRO A 228 16.10 -8.52 35.39
N GLU A 229 16.65 -7.31 35.19
CA GLU A 229 16.36 -6.13 35.99
C GLU A 229 14.97 -5.55 35.72
N VAL A 230 14.40 -5.79 34.52
CA VAL A 230 13.02 -5.46 34.19
C VAL A 230 12.11 -6.51 34.82
N LYS A 231 11.34 -6.12 35.82
CA LYS A 231 10.44 -7.03 36.54
C LYS A 231 9.11 -7.18 35.87
N ASP A 232 8.65 -6.12 35.22
CA ASP A 232 7.39 -6.10 34.47
C ASP A 232 7.39 -4.95 33.46
N ILE A 233 6.51 -5.07 32.46
CA ILE A 233 6.14 -3.98 31.56
C ILE A 233 4.84 -3.38 32.08
N CYS A 234 4.95 -2.20 32.71
CA CYS A 234 3.80 -1.54 33.32
C CYS A 234 2.87 -0.91 32.29
N GLU A 235 3.43 -0.38 31.21
CA GLU A 235 2.67 0.12 30.06
C GLU A 235 3.53 0.04 28.80
N ILE A 236 2.92 -0.31 27.67
CA ILE A 236 3.52 -0.21 26.36
C ILE A 236 2.48 0.31 25.35
N LYS A 237 2.84 1.36 24.65
CA LYS A 237 2.05 1.95 23.57
C LYS A 237 2.95 2.14 22.37
N ALA A 238 2.40 1.92 21.17
CA ALA A 238 3.11 2.22 19.95
C ALA A 238 2.19 2.95 18.97
N ARG A 239 2.80 3.74 18.09
CA ARG A 239 2.12 4.45 17.02
C ARG A 239 3.01 4.56 15.80
N ARG A 240 2.42 4.78 14.63
CA ARG A 240 3.15 4.98 13.39
C ARG A 240 3.16 6.44 12.94
N TYR A 241 4.31 6.89 12.54
CA TYR A 241 4.50 8.14 11.80
C TYR A 241 5.03 7.79 10.40
N GLY A 242 4.12 7.54 9.44
CA GLY A 242 4.46 6.94 8.15
C GLY A 242 5.06 5.54 8.34
N SER A 243 6.25 5.31 7.82
CA SER A 243 6.99 4.03 7.96
C SER A 243 7.71 3.86 9.29
N ASN A 244 7.79 4.89 10.15
CA ASN A 244 8.50 4.83 11.42
C ASN A 244 7.57 4.43 12.57
N VAL A 245 8.09 3.58 13.47
CA VAL A 245 7.41 3.19 14.70
C VAL A 245 7.95 4.01 15.86
N TYR A 246 7.05 4.54 16.68
CA TYR A 246 7.32 5.22 17.94
C TYR A 246 6.74 4.37 19.07
N ILE A 247 7.55 4.10 20.09
CA ILE A 247 7.16 3.33 21.27
C ILE A 247 7.25 4.23 22.50
N ASP A 248 6.17 4.28 23.26
CA ASP A 248 6.13 4.83 24.62
C ASP A 248 6.05 3.61 25.56
N LEU A 249 7.12 3.36 26.33
CA LEU A 249 7.31 2.18 27.17
C LEU A 249 7.49 2.58 28.63
N THR A 250 6.74 1.99 29.54
CA THR A 250 7.00 2.08 30.97
C THR A 250 7.42 0.71 31.51
N VAL A 251 8.66 0.63 31.98
CA VAL A 251 9.21 -0.58 32.60
C VAL A 251 9.25 -0.46 34.10
N CYS A 252 8.88 -1.52 34.80
CA CYS A 252 8.95 -1.60 36.24
C CYS A 252 10.22 -2.34 36.66
N MET A 253 11.11 -1.64 37.41
CA MET A 253 12.41 -2.12 37.88
C MET A 253 12.51 -2.10 39.41
N ASP A 254 13.58 -2.70 39.96
CA ASP A 254 13.85 -2.64 41.37
C ASP A 254 14.04 -1.20 41.84
N LYS A 255 13.30 -0.80 42.90
CA LYS A 255 13.32 0.54 43.49
C LYS A 255 14.70 1.00 43.99
N ASP A 256 15.58 0.05 44.29
CA ASP A 256 16.92 0.33 44.83
C ASP A 256 17.99 0.48 43.73
N LEU A 257 17.61 0.36 42.45
CA LEU A 257 18.48 0.66 41.32
C LEU A 257 18.83 2.15 41.28
N SER A 258 20.12 2.44 41.06
CA SER A 258 20.52 3.82 40.78
C SER A 258 20.01 4.29 39.41
N VAL A 259 19.79 5.59 39.28
CA VAL A 259 19.41 6.21 37.97
C VAL A 259 20.42 5.84 36.88
N TYR A 260 21.73 5.79 37.21
CA TYR A 260 22.75 5.38 36.24
C TYR A 260 22.53 3.95 35.74
N LYS A 261 22.22 3.02 36.64
CA LYS A 261 22.05 1.61 36.28
C LYS A 261 20.76 1.39 35.50
N SER A 262 19.66 2.03 35.91
CA SER A 262 18.38 1.93 35.17
C SER A 262 18.52 2.51 33.77
N HIS A 263 19.20 3.64 33.60
CA HIS A 263 19.48 4.24 32.32
C HIS A 263 20.32 3.33 31.40
N GLN A 264 21.34 2.66 31.90
CA GLN A 264 22.11 1.69 31.12
C GLN A 264 21.21 0.56 30.59
N ILE A 265 20.24 0.11 31.38
CA ILE A 265 19.32 -0.96 30.96
C ILE A 265 18.38 -0.45 29.86
N THR A 266 17.86 0.77 29.99
CA THR A 266 16.99 1.35 28.93
C THR A 266 17.74 1.55 27.63
N GLU A 267 19.01 1.99 27.65
CA GLU A 267 19.87 2.06 26.47
C GLU A 267 20.05 0.69 25.78
N PHE A 268 20.23 -0.39 26.54
CA PHE A 268 20.32 -1.73 25.96
C PHE A 268 19.03 -2.17 25.31
N ILE A 269 17.87 -1.90 25.93
CA ILE A 269 16.55 -2.20 25.35
C ILE A 269 16.37 -1.44 24.02
N GLU A 270 16.73 -0.17 23.97
CA GLU A 270 16.66 0.65 22.75
C GLU A 270 17.53 0.07 21.64
N ILE A 271 18.79 -0.32 21.96
CA ILE A 271 19.71 -0.93 20.98
C ILE A 271 19.15 -2.25 20.45
N GLU A 272 18.63 -3.13 21.31
CA GLU A 272 18.09 -4.43 20.89
C GLU A 272 16.84 -4.27 20.02
N LEU A 273 15.94 -3.36 20.38
CA LEU A 273 14.74 -3.07 19.57
C LEU A 273 15.11 -2.42 18.23
N TYR A 274 16.17 -1.61 18.20
CA TYR A 274 16.70 -1.09 16.93
C TYR A 274 17.30 -2.21 16.07
N ASP A 275 18.12 -3.08 16.64
CA ASP A 275 18.82 -4.13 15.90
C ASP A 275 17.87 -5.20 15.36
N GLU A 276 16.83 -5.58 16.14
CA GLU A 276 15.90 -6.64 15.76
C GLU A 276 14.75 -6.13 14.86
N PHE A 277 14.25 -4.91 15.10
CA PHE A 277 13.03 -4.38 14.44
C PHE A 277 13.23 -3.06 13.72
N ALA A 278 14.42 -2.47 13.72
CA ALA A 278 14.76 -1.15 13.16
C ALA A 278 13.90 0.00 13.76
N ILE A 279 13.55 -0.10 15.06
CA ILE A 279 12.80 0.93 15.78
C ILE A 279 13.79 1.95 16.34
N SER A 280 13.69 3.20 15.88
CA SER A 280 14.63 4.27 16.23
C SER A 280 14.08 5.28 17.25
N PHE A 281 12.78 5.21 17.54
CA PHE A 281 12.10 6.20 18.38
C PHE A 281 11.40 5.48 19.53
N ILE A 282 12.09 5.44 20.69
CA ILE A 282 11.59 4.77 21.88
C ILE A 282 11.76 5.73 23.05
N ASP A 283 10.71 5.98 23.81
CA ASP A 283 10.73 6.70 25.06
C ASP A 283 10.47 5.71 26.19
N ILE A 284 11.47 5.54 27.09
CA ILE A 284 11.37 4.56 28.16
C ILE A 284 11.31 5.27 29.52
N HIS A 285 10.13 5.20 30.11
CA HIS A 285 9.91 5.60 31.49
C HIS A 285 10.19 4.44 32.46
N VAL A 286 10.88 4.71 33.56
CA VAL A 286 11.21 3.71 34.58
C VAL A 286 10.41 3.99 35.86
N GLU A 287 9.61 2.99 36.26
CA GLU A 287 8.89 3.03 37.53
C GLU A 287 9.42 1.99 38.54
N PRO A 288 9.34 2.26 39.87
CA PRO A 288 9.67 1.27 40.86
C PRO A 288 8.62 0.14 40.85
N TYR A 289 9.13 -1.12 40.80
CA TYR A 289 8.26 -2.29 40.92
C TYR A 289 7.60 -2.32 42.30
N GLN A 290 6.27 -2.31 42.33
CA GLN A 290 5.46 -2.43 43.54
C GLN A 290 4.85 -3.84 43.57
N PHE A 291 5.08 -4.56 44.68
CA PHE A 291 4.52 -5.90 44.93
C PHE A 291 3.03 -5.86 45.11
#